data_77407569c15e34d188d78e783aade8fa
#
_entry.id   77407569c15e34d188d78e783aade8fa
#
_cell.length_a   1.000
_cell.length_b   1.000
_cell.length_c   1.000
_cell.angle_alpha   90.00
_cell.angle_beta   90.00
_cell.angle_gamma   90.00
#
_symmetry.space_group_name_H-M   'P 1'
#
loop_
_entity.id
_entity.type
_entity.pdbx_description
1 polymer ?
#
loop_
_entity_poly.entity_id
_entity_poly.type
_entity_poly.pdbx_seq_one_letter_code
_entity_poly.pdbx_strand_id
1 'polypeptide(L)'
;NKKARIFMGDAGAYPLAFIVVALFLKTSQPPETILPPVLALWIIAIPLFDMTRVIWLRLRLGKLPLSDDRLHIHPRLSDGGRPHRPVVNFLCSINFLIGLVGVALHMSGVNEGWLFITLLLSLVLYYKIVSRITPGLDLRLQAGIIE
;
A
#
# COMPACT_ATOMS: atom_id res chain seq x y z
N ASN A 1 27.94 -0.16 0.42
CA ASN A 1 26.94 -1.12 0.93
C ASN A 1 26.82 -1.02 2.46
N LYS A 2 26.08 -0.03 2.97
CA LYS A 2 25.81 0.01 4.41
C LYS A 2 24.70 -1.02 4.69
N LYS A 3 25.07 -2.14 5.30
CA LYS A 3 24.10 -3.12 5.86
C LYS A 3 23.28 -2.42 6.93
N ALA A 4 21.97 -2.66 6.97
CA ALA A 4 21.13 -2.17 8.07
C ALA A 4 21.68 -2.76 9.38
N ARG A 5 22.04 -1.88 10.34
CA ARG A 5 22.62 -2.31 11.62
C ARG A 5 21.56 -2.61 12.67
N ILE A 6 20.37 -2.04 12.50
CA ILE A 6 19.26 -2.15 13.45
C ILE A 6 17.97 -2.23 12.63
N PHE A 7 17.08 -3.13 13.00
CA PHE A 7 15.70 -3.17 12.52
C PHE A 7 14.83 -2.37 13.48
N MET A 8 13.90 -1.56 12.92
CA MET A 8 12.97 -0.75 13.72
C MET A 8 12.07 -1.63 14.61
N GLY A 9 11.69 -2.83 14.12
CA GLY A 9 10.80 -3.74 14.82
C GLY A 9 9.43 -3.14 15.12
N ASP A 10 8.59 -3.91 15.79
CA ASP A 10 7.23 -3.50 16.16
C ASP A 10 7.23 -2.35 17.17
N ALA A 11 8.24 -2.30 18.06
CA ALA A 11 8.40 -1.23 19.04
C ALA A 11 8.58 0.16 18.43
N GLY A 12 9.07 0.25 17.18
CA GLY A 12 9.18 1.51 16.45
C GLY A 12 8.03 1.72 15.45
N ALA A 13 7.57 0.65 14.81
CA ALA A 13 6.54 0.73 13.77
C ALA A 13 5.17 1.12 14.35
N TYR A 14 4.74 0.55 15.47
CA TYR A 14 3.43 0.85 16.07
C TYR A 14 3.30 2.28 16.59
N PRO A 15 4.27 2.83 17.38
CA PRO A 15 4.21 4.24 17.78
C PRO A 15 4.17 5.20 16.59
N LEU A 16 4.96 4.94 15.54
CA LEU A 16 4.97 5.77 14.34
C LEU A 16 3.61 5.73 13.63
N ALA A 17 3.04 4.54 13.44
CA ALA A 17 1.72 4.38 12.85
C ALA A 17 0.64 5.07 13.67
N PHE A 18 0.69 4.95 15.01
CA PHE A 18 -0.23 5.63 15.91
C PHE A 18 -0.16 7.16 15.77
N ILE A 19 1.06 7.74 15.74
CA ILE A 19 1.24 9.18 15.56
C ILE A 19 0.65 9.64 14.23
N VAL A 20 0.90 8.92 13.13
CA VAL A 20 0.37 9.25 11.81
C VAL A 20 -1.16 9.21 11.83
N VAL A 21 -1.77 8.16 12.37
CA VAL A 21 -3.24 8.04 12.46
C VAL A 21 -3.82 9.14 13.35
N ALA A 22 -3.20 9.44 14.50
CA ALA A 22 -3.66 10.49 15.40
C ALA A 22 -3.63 11.88 14.74
N LEU A 23 -2.58 12.18 13.96
CA LEU A 23 -2.48 13.43 13.20
C LEU A 23 -3.57 13.51 12.12
N PHE A 24 -3.84 12.42 11.39
CA PHE A 24 -4.94 12.38 10.42
C PHE A 24 -6.30 12.60 11.08
N LEU A 25 -6.57 11.91 12.18
CA LEU A 25 -7.84 12.08 12.90
C LEU A 25 -8.01 13.52 13.36
N LYS A 26 -6.95 14.12 13.93
CA LYS A 26 -6.99 15.51 14.38
C LYS A 26 -7.29 16.49 13.25
N THR A 27 -6.69 16.32 12.07
CA THR A 27 -6.86 17.22 10.92
C THR A 27 -8.13 16.96 10.13
N SER A 28 -8.79 15.83 10.35
CA SER A 28 -10.01 15.42 9.64
C SER A 28 -11.30 15.65 10.43
N GLN A 29 -11.21 16.13 11.70
CA GLN A 29 -12.37 16.31 12.57
C GLN A 29 -12.65 17.81 12.84
N PRO A 30 -13.93 18.20 13.01
CA PRO A 30 -14.29 19.52 13.46
C PRO A 30 -13.67 19.86 14.84
N PRO A 31 -13.37 21.14 15.13
CA PRO A 31 -13.64 22.33 14.31
C PRO A 31 -12.61 22.59 13.20
N GLU A 32 -11.49 21.90 13.14
CA GLU A 32 -10.37 22.15 12.22
C GLU A 32 -10.33 21.09 11.10
N THR A 33 -11.39 20.93 10.32
CA THR A 33 -11.39 20.02 9.17
C THR A 33 -10.51 20.59 8.05
N ILE A 34 -9.21 20.35 8.11
CA ILE A 34 -8.24 20.81 7.13
C ILE A 34 -8.14 19.81 5.96
N LEU A 35 -8.24 18.53 6.27
CA LEU A 35 -8.09 17.45 5.30
C LEU A 35 -9.29 16.50 5.37
N PRO A 36 -9.94 16.17 4.26
CA PRO A 36 -10.99 15.16 4.27
C PRO A 36 -10.39 13.77 4.57
N PRO A 37 -11.11 12.89 5.30
CA PRO A 37 -10.61 11.56 5.68
C PRO A 37 -10.14 10.70 4.50
N VAL A 38 -10.74 10.88 3.33
CA VAL A 38 -10.37 10.15 2.11
C VAL A 38 -8.94 10.45 1.66
N LEU A 39 -8.38 11.63 1.96
CA LEU A 39 -6.98 11.94 1.63
C LEU A 39 -5.98 11.10 2.41
N ALA A 40 -6.31 10.65 3.62
CA ALA A 40 -5.47 9.72 4.37
C ALA A 40 -5.23 8.43 3.56
N LEU A 41 -6.27 7.92 2.88
CA LEU A 41 -6.18 6.73 2.05
C LEU A 41 -5.28 6.94 0.81
N TRP A 42 -5.30 8.15 0.23
CA TRP A 42 -4.40 8.51 -0.88
C TRP A 42 -2.93 8.55 -0.46
N ILE A 43 -2.65 9.04 0.76
CA ILE A 43 -1.27 9.14 1.27
C ILE A 43 -0.67 7.77 1.55
N ILE A 44 -1.47 6.79 1.98
CA ILE A 44 -1.05 5.41 2.23
C ILE A 44 -1.48 4.45 1.10
N ALA A 45 -1.70 4.95 -0.11
CA ALA A 45 -2.33 4.19 -1.19
C ALA A 45 -1.59 2.88 -1.51
N ILE A 46 -0.26 2.90 -1.70
CA ILE A 46 0.49 1.69 -2.06
C ILE A 46 0.44 0.60 -0.97
N PRO A 47 0.74 0.88 0.30
CA PRO A 47 0.53 -0.11 1.36
C PRO A 47 -0.90 -0.64 1.44
N LEU A 48 -1.90 0.23 1.31
CA LEU A 48 -3.31 -0.13 1.33
C LEU A 48 -3.68 -1.05 0.15
N PHE A 49 -3.21 -0.73 -1.06
CA PHE A 49 -3.47 -1.49 -2.27
C PHE A 49 -2.79 -2.87 -2.22
N ASP A 50 -1.55 -2.93 -1.74
CA ASP A 50 -0.84 -4.20 -1.62
C ASP A 50 -1.50 -5.10 -0.57
N MET A 51 -1.89 -4.56 0.58
CA MET A 51 -2.61 -5.30 1.62
C MET A 51 -3.94 -5.85 1.09
N THR A 52 -4.74 -5.01 0.41
CA THR A 52 -6.03 -5.43 -0.18
C THR A 52 -5.84 -6.53 -1.22
N ARG A 53 -4.80 -6.41 -2.07
CA ARG A 53 -4.45 -7.43 -3.06
C ARG A 53 -4.07 -8.76 -2.41
N VAL A 54 -3.25 -8.73 -1.36
CA VAL A 54 -2.83 -9.94 -0.64
C VAL A 54 -4.02 -10.60 0.05
N ILE A 55 -4.88 -9.84 0.73
CA ILE A 55 -6.11 -10.36 1.34
C ILE A 55 -7.01 -11.02 0.28
N TRP A 56 -7.24 -10.32 -0.85
CA TRP A 56 -8.04 -10.87 -1.94
C TRP A 56 -7.49 -12.19 -2.49
N LEU A 57 -6.17 -12.25 -2.68
CA LEU A 57 -5.50 -13.45 -3.17
C LEU A 57 -5.63 -14.61 -2.19
N ARG A 58 -5.46 -14.36 -0.88
CA ARG A 58 -5.62 -15.36 0.18
C ARG A 58 -7.05 -15.92 0.24
N LEU A 59 -8.04 -15.05 0.17
CA LEU A 59 -9.45 -15.46 0.15
C LEU A 59 -9.76 -16.36 -1.04
N ARG A 60 -9.21 -16.04 -2.24
CA ARG A 60 -9.34 -16.90 -3.42
C ARG A 60 -8.71 -18.28 -3.26
N LEU A 61 -7.66 -18.38 -2.46
CA LEU A 61 -6.94 -19.62 -2.16
C LEU A 61 -7.52 -20.39 -0.98
N GLY A 62 -8.61 -19.91 -0.36
CA GLY A 62 -9.19 -20.50 0.86
C GLY A 62 -8.30 -20.37 2.10
N LYS A 63 -7.31 -19.46 2.09
CA LYS A 63 -6.41 -19.19 3.21
C LYS A 63 -6.95 -18.09 4.10
N LEU A 64 -6.51 -18.07 5.38
CA LEU A 64 -6.88 -16.99 6.31
C LEU A 64 -6.29 -15.65 5.85
N PRO A 65 -7.06 -14.54 5.93
CA PRO A 65 -6.63 -13.22 5.47
C PRO A 65 -5.36 -12.69 6.13
N LEU A 66 -5.10 -13.07 7.38
CA LEU A 66 -4.00 -12.58 8.23
C LEU A 66 -2.86 -13.62 8.41
N SER A 67 -2.80 -14.67 7.58
CA SER A 67 -1.70 -15.63 7.63
C SER A 67 -0.37 -14.96 7.26
N ASP A 68 0.74 -15.44 7.84
CA ASP A 68 2.07 -14.91 7.56
C ASP A 68 2.61 -15.56 6.27
N ASP A 69 2.64 -14.77 5.19
CA ASP A 69 3.11 -15.22 3.87
C ASP A 69 3.93 -14.11 3.18
N ARG A 70 4.91 -14.48 2.36
CA ARG A 70 5.70 -13.55 1.52
C ARG A 70 4.94 -13.06 0.27
N LEU A 71 3.62 -12.84 0.38
CA LEU A 71 2.77 -12.46 -0.75
C LEU A 71 2.79 -10.97 -1.10
N HIS A 72 3.40 -10.13 -0.26
CA HIS A 72 3.55 -8.69 -0.51
C HIS A 72 4.45 -8.40 -1.71
N ILE A 73 4.20 -7.27 -2.38
CA ILE A 73 4.95 -6.88 -3.59
C ILE A 73 6.44 -6.65 -3.31
N HIS A 74 6.77 -6.13 -2.14
CA HIS A 74 8.12 -5.74 -1.76
C HIS A 74 9.11 -6.94 -1.70
N PRO A 75 8.86 -8.07 -1.01
CA PRO A 75 9.73 -9.23 -1.05
C PRO A 75 9.94 -9.77 -2.47
N ARG A 76 8.90 -9.75 -3.28
CA ARG A 76 8.88 -10.31 -4.63
C ARG A 76 9.72 -9.55 -5.64
N LEU A 77 9.66 -8.22 -5.58
CA LEU A 77 10.53 -7.38 -6.41
C LEU A 77 12.00 -7.57 -6.03
N SER A 78 12.28 -7.95 -4.78
CA SER A 78 13.63 -8.26 -4.30
C SER A 78 14.09 -9.67 -4.68
N ASP A 79 13.20 -10.66 -4.70
CA ASP A 79 13.50 -12.05 -5.08
C ASP A 79 13.93 -12.19 -6.56
N GLY A 80 13.57 -11.22 -7.41
CA GLY A 80 14.07 -11.11 -8.79
C GLY A 80 15.54 -10.69 -8.93
N GLY A 81 16.34 -10.75 -7.85
CA GLY A 81 17.76 -10.39 -7.85
C GLY A 81 18.02 -8.88 -7.82
N ARG A 82 16.97 -8.06 -7.67
CA ARG A 82 17.11 -6.60 -7.57
C ARG A 82 17.53 -6.20 -6.15
N PRO A 83 18.47 -5.26 -6.01
CA PRO A 83 18.87 -4.78 -4.71
C PRO A 83 17.67 -4.13 -3.99
N HIS A 84 17.51 -4.42 -2.69
CA HIS A 84 16.38 -4.01 -1.86
C HIS A 84 16.09 -2.50 -1.86
N ARG A 85 17.13 -1.65 -1.80
CA ARG A 85 17.00 -0.19 -1.73
C ARG A 85 16.30 0.45 -2.93
N PRO A 86 16.68 0.16 -4.20
CA PRO A 86 15.95 0.69 -5.35
C PRO A 86 14.48 0.33 -5.37
N VAL A 87 14.12 -0.89 -4.93
CA VAL A 87 12.72 -1.34 -4.86
C VAL A 87 11.94 -0.50 -3.86
N VAL A 88 12.46 -0.31 -2.65
CA VAL A 88 11.82 0.52 -1.63
C VAL A 88 11.68 1.96 -2.10
N ASN A 89 12.76 2.56 -2.62
CA ASN A 89 12.73 3.94 -3.11
C ASN A 89 11.70 4.10 -4.24
N PHE A 90 11.62 3.14 -5.16
CA PHE A 90 10.63 3.14 -6.23
C PHE A 90 9.19 3.11 -5.70
N LEU A 91 8.89 2.22 -4.77
CA LEU A 91 7.55 2.13 -4.16
C LEU A 91 7.20 3.39 -3.36
N CYS A 92 8.15 3.95 -2.60
CA CYS A 92 7.96 5.21 -1.89
C CYS A 92 7.72 6.38 -2.84
N SER A 93 8.46 6.46 -3.95
CA SER A 93 8.28 7.51 -4.96
C SER A 93 6.90 7.43 -5.63
N ILE A 94 6.46 6.22 -5.99
CA ILE A 94 5.11 6.03 -6.56
C ILE A 94 4.05 6.39 -5.53
N ASN A 95 4.19 5.95 -4.28
CA ASN A 95 3.24 6.30 -3.22
C ASN A 95 3.16 7.81 -3.02
N PHE A 96 4.29 8.50 -3.01
CA PHE A 96 4.35 9.95 -2.92
C PHE A 96 3.63 10.64 -4.09
N LEU A 97 3.86 10.19 -5.32
CA LEU A 97 3.19 10.74 -6.51
C LEU A 97 1.67 10.51 -6.45
N ILE A 98 1.22 9.34 -6.04
CA ILE A 98 -0.22 9.04 -5.86
C ILE A 98 -0.81 9.96 -4.79
N GLY A 99 -0.14 10.15 -3.66
CA GLY A 99 -0.57 11.08 -2.62
C GLY A 99 -0.67 12.52 -3.12
N LEU A 100 0.31 12.98 -3.91
CA LEU A 100 0.27 14.31 -4.55
C LEU A 100 -0.93 14.46 -5.48
N VAL A 101 -1.27 13.43 -6.27
CA VAL A 101 -2.46 13.45 -7.13
C VAL A 101 -3.74 13.61 -6.29
N GLY A 102 -3.87 12.87 -5.19
CA GLY A 102 -5.00 13.00 -4.27
C GLY A 102 -5.15 14.42 -3.71
N VAL A 103 -4.03 15.01 -3.25
CA VAL A 103 -4.00 16.39 -2.76
C VAL A 103 -4.36 17.38 -3.86
N ALA A 104 -3.80 17.24 -5.05
CA ALA A 104 -4.09 18.13 -6.19
C ALA A 104 -5.57 18.09 -6.59
N LEU A 105 -6.17 16.89 -6.64
CA LEU A 105 -7.60 16.73 -6.92
C LEU A 105 -8.47 17.41 -5.84
N HIS A 106 -8.10 17.28 -4.58
CA HIS A 106 -8.80 17.96 -3.49
C HIS A 106 -8.68 19.47 -3.61
N MET A 107 -7.49 20.01 -3.86
CA MET A 107 -7.26 21.44 -4.05
C MET A 107 -7.99 22.01 -5.28
N SER A 108 -8.25 21.16 -6.28
CA SER A 108 -9.07 21.52 -7.46
C SER A 108 -10.59 21.51 -7.19
N GLY A 109 -11.00 21.30 -5.94
CA GLY A 109 -12.42 21.33 -5.55
C GLY A 109 -13.18 20.03 -5.85
N VAL A 110 -12.50 18.93 -6.14
CA VAL A 110 -13.13 17.63 -6.33
C VAL A 110 -13.71 17.16 -4.99
N ASN A 111 -15.00 16.82 -4.97
CA ASN A 111 -15.67 16.38 -3.76
C ASN A 111 -15.16 15.00 -3.29
N GLU A 112 -15.37 14.69 -2.01
CA GLU A 112 -14.88 13.48 -1.36
C GLU A 112 -15.37 12.18 -2.03
N GLY A 113 -16.60 12.15 -2.53
CA GLY A 113 -17.16 11.00 -3.23
C GLY A 113 -16.38 10.66 -4.49
N TRP A 114 -16.03 11.66 -5.31
CA TRP A 114 -15.21 11.48 -6.51
C TRP A 114 -13.76 11.11 -6.16
N LEU A 115 -13.19 11.70 -5.09
CA LEU A 115 -11.87 11.31 -4.58
C LEU A 115 -11.85 9.84 -4.18
N PHE A 116 -12.92 9.33 -3.55
CA PHE A 116 -13.01 7.93 -3.18
C PHE A 116 -13.17 7.02 -4.41
N ILE A 117 -14.03 7.40 -5.38
CA ILE A 117 -14.20 6.64 -6.62
C ILE A 117 -12.89 6.55 -7.41
N THR A 118 -12.16 7.66 -7.56
CA THR A 118 -10.88 7.67 -8.27
C THR A 118 -9.81 6.86 -7.53
N LEU A 119 -9.82 6.81 -6.21
CA LEU A 119 -8.98 5.92 -5.41
C LEU A 119 -9.29 4.44 -5.71
N LEU A 120 -10.57 4.05 -5.75
CA LEU A 120 -10.96 2.69 -6.10
C LEU A 120 -10.56 2.31 -7.52
N LEU A 121 -10.67 3.23 -8.48
CA LEU A 121 -10.19 3.00 -9.84
C LEU A 121 -8.67 2.82 -9.88
N SER A 122 -7.93 3.59 -9.10
CA SER A 122 -6.48 3.44 -8.98
C SER A 122 -6.07 2.10 -8.33
N LEU A 123 -6.85 1.59 -7.37
CA LEU A 123 -6.68 0.25 -6.81
C LEU A 123 -6.85 -0.85 -7.87
N VAL A 124 -7.89 -0.75 -8.71
CA VAL A 124 -8.12 -1.71 -9.81
C VAL A 124 -6.97 -1.66 -10.82
N LEU A 125 -6.49 -0.44 -11.14
CA LEU A 125 -5.35 -0.26 -12.04
C LEU A 125 -4.07 -0.87 -11.44
N TYR A 126 -3.81 -0.61 -10.17
CA TYR A 126 -2.69 -1.20 -9.44
C TYR A 126 -2.73 -2.74 -9.50
N TYR A 127 -3.90 -3.34 -9.23
CA TYR A 127 -4.06 -4.79 -9.30
C TYR A 127 -3.73 -5.33 -10.70
N LYS A 128 -4.22 -4.70 -11.76
CA LYS A 128 -3.93 -5.08 -13.16
C LYS A 128 -2.46 -4.96 -13.51
N ILE A 129 -1.79 -3.90 -13.07
CA ILE A 129 -0.36 -3.68 -13.31
C ILE A 129 0.47 -4.76 -12.60
N VAL A 130 0.20 -4.98 -11.31
CA VAL A 130 0.95 -5.96 -10.52
C VAL A 130 0.75 -7.37 -11.06
N SER A 131 -0.46 -7.75 -11.44
CA SER A 131 -0.72 -9.07 -12.03
C SER A 131 0.01 -9.30 -13.36
N ARG A 132 0.29 -8.24 -14.13
CA ARG A 132 1.10 -8.31 -15.35
C ARG A 132 2.61 -8.41 -15.09
N ILE A 133 3.09 -7.75 -14.03
CA ILE A 133 4.52 -7.75 -13.66
C ILE A 133 4.91 -9.04 -12.95
N THR A 134 3.95 -9.72 -12.31
CA THR A 134 4.15 -10.98 -11.59
C THR A 134 3.36 -12.14 -12.23
N PRO A 135 3.51 -12.41 -13.55
CA PRO A 135 2.83 -13.51 -14.22
C PRO A 135 3.36 -14.83 -13.66
N GLY A 136 2.47 -15.72 -13.29
CA GLY A 136 2.82 -17.05 -12.78
C GLY A 136 2.79 -17.18 -11.27
N LEU A 137 2.53 -16.12 -10.54
CA LEU A 137 2.35 -16.21 -9.10
C LEU A 137 1.01 -16.83 -8.73
N ASP A 138 -0.06 -16.39 -9.39
CA ASP A 138 -1.39 -16.97 -9.23
C ASP A 138 -1.36 -18.47 -9.61
N LEU A 139 -0.59 -18.85 -10.64
CA LEU A 139 -0.42 -20.24 -11.06
C LEU A 139 0.42 -21.08 -10.08
N ARG A 140 1.49 -20.54 -9.50
CA ARG A 140 2.33 -21.24 -8.52
C ARG A 140 1.65 -21.40 -7.17
N LEU A 141 0.82 -20.43 -6.78
CA LEU A 141 -0.01 -20.53 -5.58
C LEU A 141 -1.16 -21.52 -5.77
N GLN A 142 -1.79 -21.57 -6.96
CA GLN A 142 -2.80 -22.58 -7.29
C GLN A 142 -2.21 -24.00 -7.39
N ALA A 143 -0.95 -24.11 -7.76
CA ALA A 143 -0.24 -25.39 -7.85
C ALA A 143 0.33 -25.88 -6.50
N GLY A 144 0.16 -25.13 -5.39
CA GLY A 144 0.70 -25.51 -4.09
C GLY A 144 2.22 -25.57 -4.01
N ILE A 145 2.94 -24.92 -4.94
CA ILE A 145 4.42 -25.01 -5.06
C ILE A 145 5.13 -24.01 -4.14
N ILE A 146 4.39 -23.08 -3.53
CA ILE A 146 4.94 -22.09 -2.58
C ILE A 146 4.09 -22.16 -1.31
N GLU A 147 4.68 -22.72 -0.24
CA GLU A 147 4.20 -22.60 1.14
C GLU A 147 4.63 -21.25 1.73
#